data_c13e567142d2550e864a83ee3586f65f
#
_entry.id   c13e567142d2550e864a83ee3586f65f
#
_cell.length_a   1.000
_cell.length_b   1.000
_cell.length_c   1.000
_cell.angle_alpha   90.00
_cell.angle_beta   90.00
_cell.angle_gamma   90.00
#
_symmetry.space_group_name_H-M   'P 1'
#
loop_
_entity.id
_entity.type
_entity.pdbx_description
1 polymer ?
#
loop_
_entity_poly.entity_id
_entity_poly.type
_entity_poly.pdbx_seq_one_letter_code
_entity_poly.pdbx_strand_id
1 'polypeptide(L)'
;MKLKVNEAIARSEANGKKVLKKDIAARLFPGVTESAQQVNMTNLCNGTTKRILPEWVVILCEMLDCTADYLFGMEGATDEK
;
A
#
# COMPACT_ATOMS: atom_id res chain seq x y z
N MET A 1 6.75 1.30 -10.36
CA MET A 1 7.20 1.62 -9.02
C MET A 1 6.50 0.74 -8.00
N LYS A 2 7.24 0.14 -7.10
CA LYS A 2 6.68 -0.80 -6.15
C LYS A 2 6.68 -0.20 -4.75
N LEU A 3 5.49 -0.08 -4.18
CA LEU A 3 5.34 0.34 -2.78
C LEU A 3 5.48 -0.87 -1.87
N LYS A 4 5.94 -0.62 -0.65
CA LYS A 4 6.09 -1.68 0.34
C LYS A 4 4.79 -1.97 1.05
N VAL A 5 3.74 -2.27 0.27
CA VAL A 5 2.41 -2.49 0.83
C VAL A 5 2.37 -3.79 1.61
N ASN A 6 2.90 -4.87 1.03
CA ASN A 6 2.89 -6.15 1.71
C ASN A 6 3.67 -6.10 3.02
N GLU A 7 4.83 -5.44 2.99
CA GLU A 7 5.65 -5.29 4.19
C GLU A 7 4.92 -4.45 5.24
N ALA A 8 4.23 -3.40 4.79
CA ALA A 8 3.49 -2.54 5.72
C ALA A 8 2.34 -3.30 6.37
N ILE A 9 1.66 -4.16 5.60
CA ILE A 9 0.58 -4.97 6.13
C ILE A 9 1.11 -5.93 7.19
N ALA A 10 2.22 -6.60 6.90
CA ALA A 10 2.82 -7.53 7.84
C ALA A 10 3.27 -6.82 9.11
N ARG A 11 3.86 -5.64 8.97
CA ARG A 11 4.31 -4.86 10.11
C ARG A 11 3.13 -4.42 10.97
N SER A 12 2.05 -4.01 10.32
CA SER A 12 0.85 -3.58 11.04
C SER A 12 0.26 -4.74 11.84
N GLU A 13 0.22 -5.92 11.22
CA GLU A 13 -0.30 -7.10 11.89
C GLU A 13 0.59 -7.49 13.07
N ALA A 14 1.89 -7.39 12.91
CA ALA A 14 2.83 -7.69 13.99
C ALA A 14 2.65 -6.73 15.17
N ASN A 15 2.18 -5.52 14.91
CA ASN A 15 1.91 -4.53 15.94
C ASN A 15 0.49 -4.63 16.49
N GLY A 16 -0.24 -5.68 16.14
CA GLY A 16 -1.56 -5.92 16.68
C GLY A 16 -2.70 -5.35 15.88
N LYS A 17 -2.43 -4.81 14.69
CA LYS A 17 -3.46 -4.23 13.85
C LYS A 17 -3.52 -4.98 12.53
N LYS A 18 -4.48 -5.87 12.41
CA LYS A 18 -4.64 -6.66 11.20
C LYS A 18 -5.45 -5.89 10.17
N VAL A 19 -4.87 -5.67 9.00
CA VAL A 19 -5.51 -4.97 7.91
C VAL A 19 -5.57 -5.90 6.71
N LEU A 20 -6.75 -6.04 6.12
CA LEU A 20 -6.95 -6.94 4.99
C LEU A 20 -6.77 -6.18 3.68
N LYS A 21 -6.17 -6.86 2.70
CA LYS A 21 -5.96 -6.25 1.39
C LYS A 21 -7.27 -5.83 0.73
N LYS A 22 -8.34 -6.62 0.94
CA LYS A 22 -9.62 -6.28 0.34
C LYS A 22 -10.18 -4.97 0.90
N ASP A 23 -9.93 -4.71 2.18
CA ASP A 23 -10.38 -3.46 2.80
C ASP A 23 -9.60 -2.28 2.24
N ILE A 24 -8.30 -2.47 2.04
CA ILE A 24 -7.48 -1.44 1.43
C ILE A 24 -7.95 -1.17 0.01
N ALA A 25 -8.19 -2.23 -0.76
CA ALA A 25 -8.62 -2.08 -2.14
C ALA A 25 -9.95 -1.37 -2.23
N ALA A 26 -10.87 -1.64 -1.30
CA ALA A 26 -12.16 -0.96 -1.29
C ALA A 26 -12.01 0.53 -1.05
N ARG A 27 -11.01 0.92 -0.26
CA ARG A 27 -10.76 2.33 0.01
C ARG A 27 -10.03 3.02 -1.14
N LEU A 28 -9.11 2.30 -1.78
CA LEU A 28 -8.31 2.87 -2.86
C LEU A 28 -9.06 2.94 -4.18
N PHE A 29 -9.90 1.97 -4.43
CA PHE A 29 -10.57 1.82 -5.73
C PHE A 29 -12.08 1.75 -5.57
N PRO A 30 -12.71 2.81 -5.04
CA PRO A 30 -14.18 2.82 -4.94
C PRO A 30 -14.79 2.95 -6.34
N GLY A 31 -16.00 2.41 -6.50
CA GLY A 31 -16.70 2.56 -7.75
C GLY A 31 -16.35 1.54 -8.81
N VAL A 32 -15.49 0.58 -8.51
CA VAL A 32 -15.20 -0.53 -9.44
C VAL A 32 -15.63 -1.84 -8.79
N THR A 33 -15.73 -2.89 -9.60
CA THR A 33 -16.15 -4.19 -9.09
C THR A 33 -15.09 -4.76 -8.16
N GLU A 34 -15.51 -5.74 -7.37
CA GLU A 34 -14.60 -6.41 -6.45
C GLU A 34 -13.46 -7.09 -7.22
N SER A 35 -13.77 -7.69 -8.36
CA SER A 35 -12.73 -8.32 -9.18
C SER A 35 -11.71 -7.30 -9.65
N ALA A 36 -12.18 -6.13 -10.09
CA ALA A 36 -11.28 -5.08 -10.54
C ALA A 36 -10.45 -4.55 -9.37
N GLN A 37 -11.04 -4.45 -8.19
CA GLN A 37 -10.30 -4.04 -7.00
C GLN A 37 -9.16 -5.00 -6.70
N GLN A 38 -9.41 -6.30 -6.81
CA GLN A 38 -8.37 -7.31 -6.58
C GLN A 38 -7.24 -7.18 -7.57
N VAL A 39 -7.57 -7.01 -8.85
CA VAL A 39 -6.55 -6.88 -9.89
C VAL A 39 -5.72 -5.63 -9.65
N ASN A 40 -6.38 -4.52 -9.38
CA ASN A 40 -5.67 -3.26 -9.15
C ASN A 40 -4.77 -3.35 -7.92
N MET A 41 -5.25 -4.00 -6.87
CA MET A 41 -4.46 -4.16 -5.64
C MET A 41 -3.24 -5.04 -5.88
N THR A 42 -3.42 -6.12 -6.65
CA THR A 42 -2.32 -7.00 -7.00
C THR A 42 -1.25 -6.24 -7.79
N ASN A 43 -1.70 -5.43 -8.76
CA ASN A 43 -0.76 -4.63 -9.55
C ASN A 43 0.00 -3.64 -8.68
N LEU A 44 -0.70 -3.03 -7.74
CA LEU A 44 -0.06 -2.08 -6.83
C LEU A 44 1.01 -2.77 -5.99
N CYS A 45 0.69 -3.92 -5.44
CA CYS A 45 1.63 -4.66 -4.59
C CYS A 45 2.82 -5.19 -5.38
N ASN A 46 2.62 -5.53 -6.64
CA ASN A 46 3.68 -6.08 -7.49
C ASN A 46 4.51 -5.02 -8.20
N GLY A 47 4.07 -3.76 -8.11
CA GLY A 47 4.81 -2.68 -8.75
C GLY A 47 4.54 -2.54 -10.23
N THR A 48 3.47 -3.16 -10.72
CA THR A 48 3.13 -3.07 -12.15
C THR A 48 2.17 -1.91 -12.43
N THR A 49 1.69 -1.24 -11.40
CA THR A 49 0.88 -0.05 -11.57
C THR A 49 1.72 1.07 -12.17
N LYS A 50 1.23 1.66 -13.25
CA LYS A 50 1.99 2.68 -13.96
C LYS A 50 2.07 3.98 -13.18
N ARG A 51 1.08 4.24 -12.36
CA ARG A 51 0.94 5.53 -11.71
C ARG A 51 0.33 5.35 -10.34
N ILE A 52 0.89 6.07 -9.37
CA ILE A 52 0.40 6.01 -7.99
C ILE A 52 -0.15 7.39 -7.64
N LEU A 53 -1.42 7.42 -7.27
CA LEU A 53 -2.07 8.68 -6.91
C LEU A 53 -1.69 9.08 -5.49
N PRO A 54 -1.52 10.38 -5.24
CA PRO A 54 -1.15 10.83 -3.89
C PRO A 54 -2.16 10.42 -2.82
N GLU A 55 -3.44 10.40 -3.16
CA GLU A 55 -4.46 10.01 -2.19
C GLU A 55 -4.34 8.55 -1.76
N TRP A 56 -3.82 7.70 -2.65
CA TRP A 56 -3.56 6.31 -2.28
C TRP A 56 -2.52 6.23 -1.17
N VAL A 57 -1.49 7.05 -1.28
CA VAL A 57 -0.42 7.06 -0.28
C VAL A 57 -0.98 7.49 1.07
N VAL A 58 -1.81 8.54 1.07
CA VAL A 58 -2.41 9.02 2.31
C VAL A 58 -3.27 7.93 2.95
N ILE A 59 -4.12 7.28 2.16
CA ILE A 59 -4.99 6.22 2.68
C ILE A 59 -4.17 5.06 3.23
N LEU A 60 -3.13 4.66 2.51
CA LEU A 60 -2.27 3.56 2.97
C LEU A 60 -1.57 3.92 4.27
N CYS A 61 -1.09 5.14 4.38
CA CYS A 61 -0.42 5.58 5.61
C CYS A 61 -1.38 5.53 6.79
N GLU A 62 -2.63 5.96 6.57
CA GLU A 62 -3.62 5.96 7.64
C GLU A 62 -4.03 4.55 8.03
N MET A 63 -4.28 3.70 7.05
CA MET A 63 -4.75 2.35 7.32
C MET A 63 -3.67 1.48 7.94
N LEU A 64 -2.43 1.65 7.48
CA LEU A 64 -1.32 0.79 7.89
C LEU A 64 -0.43 1.44 8.94
N ASP A 65 -0.76 2.65 9.36
CA ASP A 65 -0.01 3.37 10.40
C ASP A 65 1.47 3.42 10.06
N CYS A 66 1.77 3.89 8.86
CA CYS A 66 3.14 4.02 8.39
C CYS A 66 3.32 5.35 7.70
N THR A 67 4.57 5.66 7.36
CA THR A 67 4.89 6.91 6.67
C THR A 67 5.00 6.67 5.17
N ALA A 68 4.89 7.75 4.41
CA ALA A 68 5.08 7.70 2.97
C ALA A 68 6.51 7.25 2.64
N ASP A 69 7.47 7.72 3.41
CA ASP A 69 8.86 7.32 3.22
C ASP A 69 9.03 5.81 3.33
N TYR A 70 8.35 5.21 4.30
CA TYR A 70 8.40 3.76 4.45
C TYR A 70 7.82 3.06 3.23
N LEU A 71 6.66 3.53 2.75
CA LEU A 71 6.01 2.92 1.60
C LEU A 71 6.87 3.00 0.35
N PHE A 72 7.54 4.11 0.16
CA PHE A 72 8.42 4.28 -1.00
C PHE A 72 9.78 3.63 -0.82
N GLY A 73 10.04 3.04 0.35
CA GLY A 73 11.30 2.38 0.60
C GLY A 73 12.44 3.33 0.85
N MET A 74 12.14 4.55 1.25
CA MET A 74 13.17 5.56 1.47
C MET A 74 13.71 5.58 2.88
N GLU A 75 12.94 5.01 3.82
CA GLU A 75 13.38 4.92 5.20
C GLU A 75 14.57 3.97 5.30
N GLY A 76 15.67 4.47 5.83
CA GLY A 76 16.84 3.65 6.02
C GLY A 76 17.60 3.32 4.76
N ALA A 77 17.19 3.90 3.63
CA ALA A 77 17.84 3.60 2.35
C ALA A 77 18.77 4.72 1.91
N THR A 78 18.76 5.83 2.62
CA THR A 78 19.52 7.00 2.19
C THR A 78 21.03 6.80 2.28
N ASP A 79 21.45 5.95 3.16
CA ASP A 79 22.87 5.70 3.34
C ASP A 79 23.49 4.98 2.17
N GLU A 80 22.69 4.49 1.27
CA GLU A 80 23.21 3.82 0.10
C GLU A 80 23.62 4.75 -1.02
N LYS A 81 23.34 5.98 -0.87
CA LYS A 81 23.65 6.95 -1.93
C LYS A 81 25.09 7.41 -1.89
#